data_3d1fbf4e584f11a64a34e5b476cb4830
#
_entry.id   3d1fbf4e584f11a64a34e5b476cb4830
#
_cell.length_a   1.000
_cell.length_b   1.000
_cell.length_c   1.000
_cell.angle_alpha   90.00
_cell.angle_beta   90.00
_cell.angle_gamma   90.00
#
_symmetry.space_group_name_H-M   'P 1'
#
loop_
_entity.id
_entity.type
_entity.pdbx_description
1 polymer ?
#
loop_
_entity_poly.entity_id
_entity_poly.type
_entity_poly.pdbx_seq_one_letter_code
_entity_poly.pdbx_strand_id
1 'polypeptide(L)'
;EPRARPPAAPQPVVADVAVETPMPIQITAIGSVQSIATVMIKSRIDGQIKEVHFKEGQEVKEGDVLFTLDDRALRAQLAQSEATLERDRASLQRAKLEVARQSGLATRGVASAQKFEDVETTLAVFEATVRAGEAAVENARVNLAYATIAAPISGRTGSIAFKKGNLVKATELSTTVPLVTITQLRPIYVTFTVPEGQLAALRAAAGSLPVAAAIPSEPQAPITGALVFIDNQVDVATGTITLKAEFANDDTRLWPGQFVNVTLTLGMQADAVVVPSAAVQIGQNGPYVFLIRLDSVVEMRLVRVDRALDSRTVVAEGLAAGDRVVVDGQLRLANGTRVAVQRGEAAPAPKPPAVPVAER
;
A
#
# COMPACT_ATOMS: atom_id res chain seq x y z
N GLU A 1 -39.96 57.13 -41.77
CA GLU A 1 -38.69 56.46 -41.93
C GLU A 1 -38.16 56.07 -40.55
N PRO A 2 -37.88 54.79 -40.28
CA PRO A 2 -37.29 54.38 -39.02
C PRO A 2 -35.83 54.80 -38.97
N ARG A 3 -35.48 55.72 -38.07
CA ARG A 3 -34.07 56.10 -37.77
C ARG A 3 -33.30 54.84 -37.39
N ALA A 4 -32.29 54.50 -38.18
CA ALA A 4 -31.33 53.45 -37.86
C ALA A 4 -30.69 53.74 -36.49
N ARG A 5 -30.81 52.79 -35.55
CA ARG A 5 -30.18 52.87 -34.24
C ARG A 5 -28.66 52.95 -34.43
N PRO A 6 -27.95 53.90 -33.81
CA PRO A 6 -26.50 53.99 -33.97
C PRO A 6 -25.86 52.65 -33.53
N PRO A 7 -24.81 52.17 -34.21
CA PRO A 7 -24.14 50.93 -33.84
C PRO A 7 -23.67 51.02 -32.37
N ALA A 8 -24.04 50.04 -31.56
CA ALA A 8 -23.66 49.97 -30.17
C ALA A 8 -22.12 50.01 -30.05
N ALA A 9 -21.62 50.82 -29.11
CA ALA A 9 -20.20 50.92 -28.87
C ALA A 9 -19.59 49.53 -28.56
N PRO A 10 -18.42 49.20 -29.10
CA PRO A 10 -17.80 47.89 -28.88
C PRO A 10 -17.59 47.64 -27.36
N GLN A 11 -18.02 46.48 -26.87
CA GLN A 11 -17.89 46.11 -25.47
C GLN A 11 -16.43 45.74 -25.16
N PRO A 12 -15.82 46.26 -24.08
CA PRO A 12 -14.47 45.88 -23.70
C PRO A 12 -14.49 44.46 -23.13
N VAL A 13 -13.58 43.59 -23.60
CA VAL A 13 -13.45 42.19 -23.18
C VAL A 13 -11.98 41.80 -23.05
N VAL A 14 -11.67 40.89 -22.14
CA VAL A 14 -10.38 40.20 -22.13
C VAL A 14 -10.53 38.89 -22.89
N ALA A 15 -9.57 38.65 -23.78
CA ALA A 15 -9.56 37.44 -24.59
C ALA A 15 -8.26 36.67 -24.41
N ASP A 16 -8.39 35.33 -24.52
CA ASP A 16 -7.26 34.41 -24.57
C ASP A 16 -7.41 33.48 -25.78
N VAL A 17 -6.35 32.74 -26.11
CA VAL A 17 -6.31 31.85 -27.26
C VAL A 17 -6.42 30.41 -26.80
N ALA A 18 -7.26 29.62 -27.47
CA ALA A 18 -7.30 28.18 -27.31
C ALA A 18 -5.96 27.60 -27.79
N VAL A 19 -5.27 26.90 -26.92
CA VAL A 19 -3.96 26.31 -27.22
C VAL A 19 -4.03 24.79 -27.19
N GLU A 20 -3.29 24.18 -28.09
CA GLU A 20 -3.07 22.75 -28.05
C GLU A 20 -1.87 22.44 -27.15
N THR A 21 -2.07 21.68 -26.09
CA THR A 21 -1.02 21.37 -25.11
C THR A 21 -1.26 19.99 -24.50
N PRO A 22 -0.18 19.25 -24.18
CA PRO A 22 -0.31 18.00 -23.48
C PRO A 22 -0.99 18.18 -22.10
N MET A 23 -2.05 17.42 -21.86
CA MET A 23 -2.81 17.48 -20.60
C MET A 23 -2.94 16.09 -19.97
N PRO A 24 -2.71 15.94 -18.66
CA PRO A 24 -2.85 14.64 -18.01
C PRO A 24 -4.31 14.20 -17.94
N ILE A 25 -4.51 12.89 -18.12
CA ILE A 25 -5.80 12.24 -17.85
C ILE A 25 -5.71 11.74 -16.41
N GLN A 26 -6.52 12.34 -15.52
CA GLN A 26 -6.45 12.06 -14.09
C GLN A 26 -7.80 11.65 -13.53
N ILE A 27 -7.76 10.75 -12.56
CA ILE A 27 -8.90 10.37 -11.73
C ILE A 27 -8.58 10.83 -10.31
N THR A 28 -9.50 11.59 -9.70
CA THR A 28 -9.40 12.01 -8.31
C THR A 28 -10.34 11.18 -7.45
N ALA A 29 -9.87 10.77 -6.28
CA ALA A 29 -10.64 9.99 -5.31
C ALA A 29 -10.20 10.34 -3.88
N ILE A 30 -11.01 9.96 -2.90
CA ILE A 30 -10.60 9.96 -1.50
C ILE A 30 -10.08 8.57 -1.19
N GLY A 31 -8.87 8.50 -0.63
CA GLY A 31 -8.24 7.27 -0.19
C GLY A 31 -8.07 7.20 1.31
N SER A 32 -7.93 6.00 1.83
CA SER A 32 -7.55 5.71 3.21
C SER A 32 -6.18 5.04 3.25
N VAL A 33 -5.33 5.51 4.14
CA VAL A 33 -4.00 4.93 4.35
C VAL A 33 -4.13 3.63 5.13
N GLN A 34 -3.50 2.56 4.63
CA GLN A 34 -3.51 1.23 5.25
C GLN A 34 -2.10 0.68 5.35
N SER A 35 -1.78 0.06 6.48
CA SER A 35 -0.54 -0.69 6.60
C SER A 35 -0.56 -1.93 5.69
N ILE A 36 0.60 -2.29 5.14
CA ILE A 36 0.75 -3.54 4.37
C ILE A 36 0.57 -4.75 5.30
N ALA A 37 1.19 -4.70 6.48
CA ALA A 37 1.10 -5.75 7.47
C ALA A 37 0.89 -5.18 8.88
N THR A 38 0.01 -5.82 9.62
CA THR A 38 -0.20 -5.57 11.05
C THR A 38 -0.23 -6.92 11.75
N VAL A 39 0.71 -7.14 12.67
CA VAL A 39 0.84 -8.40 13.40
C VAL A 39 0.57 -8.19 14.87
N MET A 40 -0.35 -8.98 15.41
CA MET A 40 -0.67 -9.05 16.83
C MET A 40 0.24 -10.08 17.49
N ILE A 41 1.17 -9.65 18.32
CA ILE A 41 2.11 -10.51 19.02
C ILE A 41 1.40 -11.13 20.23
N LYS A 42 1.42 -12.47 20.29
CA LYS A 42 0.86 -13.27 21.37
C LYS A 42 1.91 -14.25 21.86
N SER A 43 1.83 -14.67 23.13
CA SER A 43 2.64 -15.78 23.64
C SER A 43 2.14 -17.11 23.09
N ARG A 44 3.06 -18.02 22.77
CA ARG A 44 2.75 -19.42 22.38
C ARG A 44 2.78 -20.39 23.56
N ILE A 45 3.32 -19.94 24.69
CA ILE A 45 3.44 -20.70 25.93
C ILE A 45 2.95 -19.87 27.10
N ASP A 46 2.55 -20.55 28.17
CA ASP A 46 2.24 -19.90 29.44
C ASP A 46 3.51 -19.51 30.16
N GLY A 47 3.52 -18.34 30.77
CA GLY A 47 4.70 -17.88 31.52
C GLY A 47 4.55 -16.48 32.07
N GLN A 48 5.46 -16.08 32.95
CA GLN A 48 5.56 -14.74 33.49
C GLN A 48 6.53 -13.91 32.63
N ILE A 49 6.15 -12.67 32.30
CA ILE A 49 7.05 -11.73 31.61
C ILE A 49 8.19 -11.35 32.55
N LYS A 50 9.41 -11.75 32.19
CA LYS A 50 10.64 -11.44 32.91
C LYS A 50 11.16 -10.05 32.51
N GLU A 51 11.15 -9.75 31.22
CA GLU A 51 11.67 -8.50 30.67
C GLU A 51 10.93 -8.06 29.41
N VAL A 52 10.84 -6.73 29.22
CA VAL A 52 10.33 -6.08 28.00
C VAL A 52 11.48 -5.26 27.44
N HIS A 53 11.87 -5.50 26.19
CA HIS A 53 13.11 -4.97 25.60
C HIS A 53 12.89 -3.77 24.69
N PHE A 54 11.68 -3.25 24.57
CA PHE A 54 11.33 -2.10 23.72
C PHE A 54 10.45 -1.11 24.48
N LYS A 55 10.24 0.07 23.87
CA LYS A 55 9.31 1.10 24.34
C LYS A 55 8.10 1.18 23.43
N GLU A 56 6.96 1.63 23.97
CA GLU A 56 5.77 1.91 23.17
C GLU A 56 6.07 2.93 22.07
N GLY A 57 5.59 2.63 20.85
CA GLY A 57 5.84 3.48 19.69
C GLY A 57 7.26 3.39 19.10
N GLN A 58 8.11 2.51 19.60
CA GLN A 58 9.46 2.29 19.07
C GLN A 58 9.38 1.55 17.71
N GLU A 59 10.27 1.91 16.79
CA GLU A 59 10.53 1.10 15.60
C GLU A 59 11.39 -0.09 15.94
N VAL A 60 11.00 -1.27 15.48
CA VAL A 60 11.69 -2.54 15.65
C VAL A 60 11.95 -3.18 14.29
N LYS A 61 13.00 -3.96 14.20
CA LYS A 61 13.33 -4.77 13.02
C LYS A 61 12.87 -6.21 13.24
N GLU A 62 12.62 -6.91 12.15
CA GLU A 62 12.39 -8.34 12.18
C GLU A 62 13.54 -9.04 12.93
N GLY A 63 13.19 -9.93 13.88
CA GLY A 63 14.14 -10.63 14.75
C GLY A 63 14.48 -9.91 16.06
N ASP A 64 14.16 -8.63 16.22
CA ASP A 64 14.40 -7.91 17.48
C ASP A 64 13.61 -8.58 18.63
N VAL A 65 14.29 -8.82 19.77
CA VAL A 65 13.63 -9.38 20.94
C VAL A 65 12.71 -8.37 21.58
N LEU A 66 11.44 -8.74 21.75
CA LEU A 66 10.40 -7.90 22.34
C LEU A 66 10.17 -8.23 23.82
N PHE A 67 9.92 -9.49 24.10
CA PHE A 67 9.66 -9.98 25.44
C PHE A 67 10.48 -11.21 25.75
N THR A 68 10.89 -11.34 26.99
CA THR A 68 11.49 -12.56 27.53
C THR A 68 10.60 -13.05 28.66
N LEU A 69 10.16 -14.30 28.58
CA LEU A 69 9.44 -14.99 29.65
C LEU A 69 10.40 -15.64 30.63
N ASP A 70 9.92 -16.02 31.81
CA ASP A 70 10.68 -16.83 32.76
C ASP A 70 10.87 -18.24 32.19
N ASP A 71 12.11 -18.53 31.83
CA ASP A 71 12.52 -19.75 31.12
C ASP A 71 13.13 -20.84 32.01
N ARG A 72 13.18 -20.61 33.33
CA ARG A 72 13.86 -21.53 34.29
C ARG A 72 13.31 -22.95 34.23
N ALA A 73 12.00 -23.10 34.20
CA ALA A 73 11.34 -24.41 34.12
C ALA A 73 11.62 -25.10 32.76
N LEU A 74 11.62 -24.33 31.68
CA LEU A 74 11.85 -24.85 30.32
C LEU A 74 13.32 -25.29 30.15
N ARG A 75 14.28 -24.55 30.71
CA ARG A 75 15.69 -24.97 30.75
C ARG A 75 15.89 -26.24 31.54
N ALA A 76 15.21 -26.39 32.69
CA ALA A 76 15.30 -27.60 33.48
C ALA A 76 14.70 -28.80 32.71
N GLN A 77 13.59 -28.61 32.01
CA GLN A 77 12.96 -29.64 31.15
C GLN A 77 13.89 -30.06 30.00
N LEU A 78 14.53 -29.10 29.33
CA LEU A 78 15.52 -29.39 28.29
C LEU A 78 16.68 -30.20 28.82
N ALA A 79 17.29 -29.79 29.93
CA ALA A 79 18.39 -30.50 30.57
C ALA A 79 18.01 -31.92 30.97
N GLN A 80 16.78 -32.14 31.48
CA GLN A 80 16.24 -33.47 31.79
C GLN A 80 16.14 -34.34 30.54
N SER A 81 15.61 -33.80 29.43
CA SER A 81 15.48 -34.53 28.16
C SER A 81 16.85 -34.89 27.58
N GLU A 82 17.81 -33.97 27.64
CA GLU A 82 19.18 -34.21 27.19
C GLU A 82 19.88 -35.32 28.01
N ALA A 83 19.75 -35.30 29.34
CA ALA A 83 20.31 -36.35 30.20
C ALA A 83 19.67 -37.73 29.93
N THR A 84 18.36 -37.74 29.62
CA THR A 84 17.68 -38.98 29.23
C THR A 84 18.21 -39.52 27.91
N LEU A 85 18.39 -38.68 26.92
CA LEU A 85 18.96 -39.04 25.62
C LEU A 85 20.40 -39.56 25.75
N GLU A 86 21.22 -38.95 26.59
CA GLU A 86 22.59 -39.45 26.87
C GLU A 86 22.57 -40.86 27.43
N ARG A 87 21.70 -41.14 28.42
CA ARG A 87 21.52 -42.48 28.95
C ARG A 87 21.14 -43.48 27.86
N ASP A 88 20.18 -43.10 26.98
CA ASP A 88 19.66 -43.96 25.91
C ASP A 88 20.75 -44.21 24.84
N ARG A 89 21.55 -43.20 24.52
CA ARG A 89 22.72 -43.33 23.64
C ARG A 89 23.78 -44.28 24.21
N ALA A 90 24.03 -44.22 25.54
CA ALA A 90 24.93 -45.16 26.18
C ALA A 90 24.44 -46.59 26.10
N SER A 91 23.09 -46.79 26.24
CA SER A 91 22.44 -48.10 26.09
C SER A 91 22.56 -48.61 24.65
N LEU A 92 22.30 -47.77 23.65
CA LEU A 92 22.50 -48.06 22.24
C LEU A 92 23.96 -48.48 21.94
N GLN A 93 24.95 -47.74 22.45
CA GLN A 93 26.34 -48.07 22.26
C GLN A 93 26.69 -49.46 22.82
N ARG A 94 26.15 -49.78 24.00
CA ARG A 94 26.30 -51.11 24.59
C ARG A 94 25.67 -52.22 23.71
N ALA A 95 24.48 -51.97 23.14
CA ALA A 95 23.83 -52.91 22.25
C ALA A 95 24.63 -53.12 20.94
N LYS A 96 25.20 -52.04 20.37
CA LYS A 96 26.06 -52.12 19.17
C LYS A 96 27.31 -52.97 19.44
N LEU A 97 27.96 -52.82 20.61
CA LEU A 97 29.10 -53.64 20.98
C LEU A 97 28.70 -55.13 21.18
N GLU A 98 27.51 -55.41 21.70
CA GLU A 98 27.01 -56.77 21.86
C GLU A 98 26.72 -57.43 20.51
N VAL A 99 26.06 -56.75 19.57
CA VAL A 99 25.88 -57.22 18.18
C VAL A 99 27.23 -57.54 17.53
N ALA A 100 28.22 -56.61 17.60
CA ALA A 100 29.54 -56.83 17.06
C ALA A 100 30.25 -58.07 17.64
N ARG A 101 30.11 -58.30 18.97
CA ARG A 101 30.63 -59.49 19.68
C ARG A 101 29.97 -60.79 19.16
N GLN A 102 28.60 -60.79 19.11
CA GLN A 102 27.88 -61.97 18.69
C GLN A 102 28.05 -62.30 17.22
N SER A 103 28.16 -61.29 16.32
CA SER A 103 28.54 -61.44 14.91
C SER A 103 29.89 -62.13 14.74
N GLY A 104 30.89 -61.73 15.56
CA GLY A 104 32.22 -62.37 15.55
C GLY A 104 32.21 -63.85 16.03
N LEU A 105 31.31 -64.18 16.99
CA LEU A 105 31.10 -65.54 17.45
C LEU A 105 30.30 -66.43 16.45
N ALA A 106 29.30 -65.83 15.79
CA ALA A 106 28.50 -66.50 14.75
C ALA A 106 29.38 -66.92 13.55
N THR A 107 30.27 -66.00 13.13
CA THR A 107 31.23 -66.26 12.03
C THR A 107 32.18 -67.46 12.36
N ARG A 108 32.43 -67.72 13.64
CA ARG A 108 33.25 -68.85 14.11
C ARG A 108 32.42 -70.10 14.41
N GLY A 109 31.12 -70.08 14.16
CA GLY A 109 30.22 -71.23 14.37
C GLY A 109 29.88 -71.52 15.82
N VAL A 110 30.14 -70.60 16.76
CA VAL A 110 29.95 -70.78 18.21
C VAL A 110 28.64 -70.20 18.73
N ALA A 111 28.02 -69.22 18.03
CA ALA A 111 26.75 -68.63 18.42
C ALA A 111 25.58 -69.26 17.65
N SER A 112 24.38 -69.41 18.33
CA SER A 112 23.15 -69.81 17.66
C SER A 112 22.56 -68.65 16.86
N ALA A 113 21.90 -68.95 15.71
CA ALA A 113 21.21 -67.96 14.90
C ALA A 113 20.14 -67.16 15.70
N GLN A 114 19.35 -67.87 16.56
CA GLN A 114 18.36 -67.23 17.41
C GLN A 114 18.95 -66.19 18.36
N LYS A 115 20.13 -66.45 18.94
CA LYS A 115 20.79 -65.48 19.84
C LYS A 115 21.23 -64.25 19.09
N PHE A 116 21.68 -64.37 17.86
CA PHE A 116 22.06 -63.25 17.01
C PHE A 116 20.84 -62.39 16.65
N GLU A 117 19.70 -63.00 16.26
CA GLU A 117 18.46 -62.32 15.97
C GLU A 117 17.88 -61.58 17.20
N ASP A 118 17.99 -62.14 18.42
CA ASP A 118 17.61 -61.47 19.66
C ASP A 118 18.41 -60.17 19.92
N VAL A 119 19.72 -60.18 19.69
CA VAL A 119 20.54 -58.97 19.90
C VAL A 119 20.36 -57.95 18.81
N GLU A 120 20.11 -58.35 17.55
CA GLU A 120 19.75 -57.41 16.45
C GLU A 120 18.41 -56.74 16.78
N THR A 121 17.42 -57.49 17.23
CA THR A 121 16.12 -56.95 17.64
C THR A 121 16.27 -55.95 18.79
N THR A 122 17.12 -56.28 19.77
CA THR A 122 17.45 -55.40 20.90
C THR A 122 18.15 -54.11 20.42
N LEU A 123 19.06 -54.19 19.47
CA LEU A 123 19.68 -53.04 18.85
C LEU A 123 18.63 -52.14 18.18
N ALA A 124 17.74 -52.71 17.40
CA ALA A 124 16.68 -51.94 16.71
C ALA A 124 15.77 -51.21 17.70
N VAL A 125 15.47 -51.82 18.85
CA VAL A 125 14.70 -51.17 19.95
C VAL A 125 15.46 -49.98 20.52
N PHE A 126 16.73 -50.12 20.82
CA PHE A 126 17.53 -48.98 21.34
C PHE A 126 17.72 -47.88 20.33
N GLU A 127 17.86 -48.21 19.04
CA GLU A 127 17.87 -47.22 17.97
C GLU A 127 16.55 -46.43 17.90
N ALA A 128 15.43 -47.09 18.03
CA ALA A 128 14.11 -46.43 18.11
C ALA A 128 13.96 -45.57 19.36
N THR A 129 14.50 -46.03 20.51
CA THR A 129 14.47 -45.27 21.77
C THR A 129 15.33 -43.98 21.67
N VAL A 130 16.50 -44.05 21.06
CA VAL A 130 17.32 -42.85 20.80
C VAL A 130 16.64 -41.86 19.91
N ARG A 131 15.99 -42.33 18.80
CA ARG A 131 15.20 -41.42 17.94
C ARG A 131 14.05 -40.73 18.70
N ALA A 132 13.38 -41.45 19.57
CA ALA A 132 12.32 -40.89 20.42
C ALA A 132 12.90 -39.84 21.41
N GLY A 133 14.08 -40.12 22.02
CA GLY A 133 14.79 -39.20 22.88
C GLY A 133 15.24 -37.92 22.15
N GLU A 134 15.72 -38.05 20.93
CA GLU A 134 16.11 -36.91 20.08
C GLU A 134 14.90 -36.01 19.77
N ALA A 135 13.75 -36.60 19.45
CA ALA A 135 12.51 -35.85 19.26
C ALA A 135 12.04 -35.15 20.55
N ALA A 136 12.21 -35.79 21.72
CA ALA A 136 11.89 -35.16 23.02
C ALA A 136 12.78 -33.96 23.34
N VAL A 137 14.08 -34.04 23.04
CA VAL A 137 15.02 -32.93 23.20
C VAL A 137 14.66 -31.79 22.28
N GLU A 138 14.34 -32.07 21.00
CA GLU A 138 13.94 -31.03 20.05
C GLU A 138 12.65 -30.31 20.47
N ASN A 139 11.66 -31.05 20.94
CA ASN A 139 10.43 -30.47 21.50
C ASN A 139 10.72 -29.53 22.68
N ALA A 140 11.56 -29.96 23.63
CA ALA A 140 11.95 -29.12 24.78
C ALA A 140 12.71 -27.86 24.33
N ARG A 141 13.54 -27.96 23.30
CA ARG A 141 14.29 -26.84 22.71
C ARG A 141 13.34 -25.84 22.03
N VAL A 142 12.39 -26.29 21.26
CA VAL A 142 11.38 -25.44 20.62
C VAL A 142 10.55 -24.71 21.69
N ASN A 143 10.13 -25.40 22.75
CA ASN A 143 9.39 -24.77 23.85
C ASN A 143 10.23 -23.71 24.57
N LEU A 144 11.52 -23.94 24.77
CA LEU A 144 12.43 -22.95 25.33
C LEU A 144 12.59 -21.74 24.41
N ALA A 145 12.66 -21.95 23.10
CA ALA A 145 12.75 -20.87 22.12
C ALA A 145 11.52 -19.94 22.17
N TYR A 146 10.32 -20.50 22.45
CA TYR A 146 9.11 -19.70 22.60
C TYR A 146 9.10 -18.79 23.83
N ALA A 147 10.00 -18.96 24.79
CA ALA A 147 10.17 -18.05 25.92
C ALA A 147 10.79 -16.71 25.50
N THR A 148 11.44 -16.64 24.33
CA THR A 148 11.93 -15.40 23.74
C THR A 148 11.04 -15.01 22.59
N ILE A 149 10.28 -13.93 22.76
CA ILE A 149 9.32 -13.45 21.77
C ILE A 149 9.99 -12.35 20.97
N ALA A 150 10.24 -12.61 19.68
CA ALA A 150 10.85 -11.68 18.74
C ALA A 150 9.81 -11.09 17.78
N ALA A 151 10.14 -9.96 17.16
CA ALA A 151 9.34 -9.32 16.13
C ALA A 151 9.35 -10.15 14.84
N PRO A 152 8.19 -10.56 14.30
CA PRO A 152 8.11 -11.33 13.06
C PRO A 152 8.19 -10.45 11.82
N ILE A 153 8.03 -9.14 11.96
CA ILE A 153 8.14 -8.14 10.91
C ILE A 153 8.80 -6.88 11.45
N SER A 154 9.42 -6.11 10.55
CA SER A 154 9.87 -4.76 10.88
C SER A 154 8.68 -3.80 10.88
N GLY A 155 8.64 -2.87 11.85
CA GLY A 155 7.54 -1.91 11.94
C GLY A 155 7.56 -1.14 13.27
N ARG A 156 6.49 -0.40 13.51
CA ARG A 156 6.31 0.38 14.73
C ARG A 156 5.44 -0.37 15.73
N THR A 157 5.90 -0.43 16.98
CA THR A 157 5.16 -1.06 18.07
C THR A 157 4.01 -0.16 18.55
N GLY A 158 2.89 -0.78 18.86
CA GLY A 158 1.76 -0.13 19.53
C GLY A 158 1.96 -0.05 21.06
N SER A 159 0.85 0.10 21.79
CA SER A 159 0.82 0.08 23.26
C SER A 159 1.11 -1.30 23.82
N ILE A 160 1.79 -1.36 24.97
CA ILE A 160 2.13 -2.58 25.68
C ILE A 160 1.01 -2.93 26.65
N ALA A 161 0.27 -4.02 26.37
CA ALA A 161 -0.81 -4.46 27.22
C ALA A 161 -0.33 -5.13 28.53
N PHE A 162 0.82 -5.82 28.48
CA PHE A 162 1.34 -6.61 29.59
C PHE A 162 2.75 -6.17 29.95
N LYS A 163 2.97 -5.86 31.22
CA LYS A 163 4.25 -5.38 31.75
C LYS A 163 5.02 -6.50 32.44
N LYS A 164 6.29 -6.24 32.75
CA LYS A 164 7.14 -7.11 33.56
C LYS A 164 6.39 -7.58 34.82
N GLY A 165 6.44 -8.90 35.09
CA GLY A 165 5.75 -9.53 36.20
C GLY A 165 4.34 -10.03 35.90
N ASN A 166 3.69 -9.62 34.80
CA ASN A 166 2.41 -10.14 34.40
C ASN A 166 2.56 -11.62 33.94
N LEU A 167 1.54 -12.42 34.25
CA LEU A 167 1.39 -13.78 33.73
C LEU A 167 0.66 -13.71 32.40
N VAL A 168 1.18 -14.40 31.40
CA VAL A 168 0.55 -14.56 30.08
C VAL A 168 0.20 -16.02 29.85
N LYS A 169 -0.91 -16.28 29.17
CA LYS A 169 -1.40 -17.62 28.88
C LYS A 169 -1.62 -17.79 27.38
N ALA A 170 -1.13 -18.89 26.83
CA ALA A 170 -1.28 -19.23 25.42
C ALA A 170 -2.72 -19.65 25.06
N THR A 171 -3.43 -20.25 26.01
CA THR A 171 -4.68 -20.98 25.79
C THR A 171 -5.95 -20.16 26.06
N GLU A 172 -5.86 -18.94 26.58
CA GLU A 172 -7.06 -18.13 26.76
C GLU A 172 -7.58 -17.63 25.40
N LEU A 173 -8.45 -18.44 24.78
CA LEU A 173 -9.27 -18.03 23.62
C LEU A 173 -10.07 -16.75 23.89
N SER A 174 -10.25 -16.39 25.16
CA SER A 174 -10.98 -15.22 25.64
C SER A 174 -10.12 -13.94 25.70
N THR A 175 -8.79 -14.04 25.73
CA THR A 175 -7.95 -12.83 25.82
C THR A 175 -7.64 -12.33 24.42
N THR A 176 -8.53 -11.52 23.90
CA THR A 176 -8.44 -10.83 22.60
C THR A 176 -7.29 -9.81 22.57
N VAL A 177 -6.64 -9.55 23.71
CA VAL A 177 -5.60 -8.51 23.86
C VAL A 177 -4.23 -9.08 23.52
N PRO A 178 -3.58 -8.64 22.45
CA PRO A 178 -2.20 -9.01 22.15
C PRO A 178 -1.23 -8.41 23.16
N LEU A 179 -0.02 -8.97 23.29
CA LEU A 179 1.06 -8.40 24.09
C LEU A 179 1.43 -7.01 23.57
N VAL A 180 1.56 -6.91 22.27
CA VAL A 180 1.80 -5.69 21.48
C VAL A 180 1.37 -5.95 20.04
N THR A 181 1.00 -4.88 19.33
CA THR A 181 0.76 -4.91 17.88
C THR A 181 1.93 -4.25 17.18
N ILE A 182 2.45 -4.86 16.13
CA ILE A 182 3.47 -4.26 15.25
C ILE A 182 2.78 -3.91 13.93
N THR A 183 2.92 -2.66 13.52
CA THR A 183 2.35 -2.14 12.27
C THR A 183 3.48 -1.70 11.36
N GLN A 184 3.52 -2.25 10.15
CA GLN A 184 4.46 -1.82 9.13
C GLN A 184 4.02 -0.47 8.57
N LEU A 185 4.92 0.53 8.66
CA LEU A 185 4.67 1.89 8.16
C LEU A 185 5.40 2.18 6.85
N ARG A 186 6.40 1.37 6.50
CA ARG A 186 7.26 1.53 5.32
C ARG A 186 7.50 0.18 4.64
N PRO A 187 7.12 0.05 3.36
CA PRO A 187 6.21 0.90 2.60
C PRO A 187 4.77 0.85 3.16
N ILE A 188 3.87 1.70 2.63
CA ILE A 188 2.48 1.81 3.08
C ILE A 188 1.54 1.84 1.89
N TYR A 189 0.30 1.39 2.06
CA TYR A 189 -0.73 1.45 1.03
C TYR A 189 -1.70 2.61 1.24
N VAL A 190 -2.17 3.16 0.14
CA VAL A 190 -3.39 3.97 0.10
C VAL A 190 -4.41 3.22 -0.72
N THR A 191 -5.53 2.90 -0.08
CA THR A 191 -6.68 2.24 -0.72
C THR A 191 -7.71 3.29 -1.07
N PHE A 192 -8.18 3.28 -2.32
CA PHE A 192 -9.19 4.20 -2.82
C PHE A 192 -10.09 3.50 -3.84
N THR A 193 -11.27 4.07 -4.09
CA THR A 193 -12.25 3.49 -5.01
C THR A 193 -12.48 4.41 -6.19
N VAL A 194 -12.71 3.82 -7.36
CA VAL A 194 -13.08 4.54 -8.59
C VAL A 194 -14.34 3.93 -9.20
N PRO A 195 -15.19 4.71 -9.89
CA PRO A 195 -16.36 4.20 -10.60
C PRO A 195 -15.99 3.13 -11.63
N GLU A 196 -16.82 2.10 -11.80
CA GLU A 196 -16.60 1.01 -12.76
C GLU A 196 -16.44 1.49 -14.21
N GLY A 197 -17.07 2.62 -14.57
CA GLY A 197 -16.94 3.23 -15.90
C GLY A 197 -15.49 3.60 -16.26
N GLN A 198 -14.59 3.74 -15.29
CA GLN A 198 -13.16 4.01 -15.51
C GLN A 198 -12.34 2.74 -15.74
N LEU A 199 -12.91 1.55 -15.58
CA LEU A 199 -12.18 0.27 -15.69
C LEU A 199 -11.55 0.08 -17.07
N ALA A 200 -12.25 0.47 -18.14
CA ALA A 200 -11.73 0.36 -19.49
C ALA A 200 -10.48 1.23 -19.70
N ALA A 201 -10.49 2.46 -19.18
CA ALA A 201 -9.36 3.38 -19.23
C ALA A 201 -8.19 2.89 -18.36
N LEU A 202 -8.48 2.35 -17.16
CA LEU A 202 -7.48 1.74 -16.28
C LEU A 202 -6.77 0.54 -16.94
N ARG A 203 -7.53 -0.32 -17.64
CA ARG A 203 -6.96 -1.49 -18.33
C ARG A 203 -6.19 -1.12 -19.59
N ALA A 204 -6.58 -0.04 -20.26
CA ALA A 204 -5.89 0.45 -21.47
C ALA A 204 -4.58 1.17 -21.10
N ALA A 205 -4.48 1.74 -19.91
CA ALA A 205 -3.28 2.39 -19.42
C ALA A 205 -2.22 1.31 -19.10
N ALA A 206 -1.15 1.28 -19.89
CA ALA A 206 -0.06 0.30 -19.75
C ALA A 206 1.01 0.80 -18.78
N GLY A 207 1.53 -0.11 -17.95
CA GLY A 207 2.69 0.16 -17.07
C GLY A 207 2.31 0.57 -15.65
N SER A 208 3.32 1.07 -14.92
CA SER A 208 3.14 1.59 -13.56
C SER A 208 2.46 2.95 -13.62
N LEU A 209 1.24 3.04 -13.10
CA LEU A 209 0.47 4.28 -13.08
C LEU A 209 0.87 5.12 -11.86
N PRO A 210 1.35 6.36 -12.06
CA PRO A 210 1.72 7.24 -10.96
C PRO A 210 0.47 7.70 -10.19
N VAL A 211 0.58 7.64 -8.88
CA VAL A 211 -0.46 8.07 -7.93
C VAL A 211 0.13 9.13 -7.02
N ALA A 212 -0.54 10.24 -6.89
CA ALA A 212 -0.22 11.28 -5.92
C ALA A 212 -1.22 11.24 -4.77
N ALA A 213 -0.73 11.24 -3.53
CA ALA A 213 -1.55 11.35 -2.33
C ALA A 213 -1.28 12.69 -1.64
N ALA A 214 -2.30 13.51 -1.51
CA ALA A 214 -2.22 14.80 -0.82
C ALA A 214 -2.96 14.71 0.53
N ILE A 215 -2.25 15.06 1.60
CA ILE A 215 -2.82 15.15 2.94
C ILE A 215 -3.67 16.44 2.98
N PRO A 216 -4.94 16.41 3.43
CA PRO A 216 -5.81 17.57 3.40
C PRO A 216 -5.25 18.80 4.13
N SER A 217 -4.45 18.62 5.19
CA SER A 217 -3.77 19.71 5.91
C SER A 217 -2.55 20.27 5.17
N GLU A 218 -1.99 19.51 4.18
CA GLU A 218 -0.77 19.87 3.44
C GLU A 218 -0.94 19.62 1.93
N PRO A 219 -1.93 20.24 1.27
CA PRO A 219 -2.29 19.93 -0.12
C PRO A 219 -1.18 20.28 -1.13
N GLN A 220 -0.28 21.19 -0.76
CA GLN A 220 0.80 21.69 -1.62
C GLN A 220 2.00 20.74 -1.74
N ALA A 221 2.05 19.68 -0.92
CA ALA A 221 3.16 18.73 -0.89
C ALA A 221 2.66 17.28 -1.07
N PRO A 222 2.13 16.92 -2.26
CA PRO A 222 1.66 15.57 -2.53
C PRO A 222 2.82 14.58 -2.48
N ILE A 223 2.54 13.41 -1.92
CA ILE A 223 3.46 12.28 -1.85
C ILE A 223 3.21 11.42 -3.09
N THR A 224 4.28 11.01 -3.77
CA THR A 224 4.18 10.18 -4.99
C THR A 224 4.33 8.71 -4.65
N GLY A 225 3.51 7.91 -5.31
CA GLY A 225 3.52 6.45 -5.24
C GLY A 225 3.12 5.85 -6.58
N ALA A 226 2.88 4.55 -6.61
CA ALA A 226 2.50 3.82 -7.81
C ALA A 226 1.31 2.91 -7.54
N LEU A 227 0.44 2.76 -8.53
CA LEU A 227 -0.66 1.80 -8.49
C LEU A 227 -0.08 0.38 -8.56
N VAL A 228 -0.40 -0.44 -7.55
CA VAL A 228 0.10 -1.83 -7.45
C VAL A 228 -1.01 -2.87 -7.52
N PHE A 229 -2.26 -2.47 -7.28
CA PHE A 229 -3.37 -3.41 -7.24
C PHE A 229 -4.66 -2.79 -7.77
N ILE A 230 -5.35 -3.55 -8.61
CA ILE A 230 -6.72 -3.30 -9.07
C ILE A 230 -7.53 -4.52 -8.66
N ASP A 231 -8.62 -4.32 -7.94
CA ASP A 231 -9.48 -5.41 -7.51
C ASP A 231 -10.07 -6.16 -8.72
N ASN A 232 -10.30 -7.46 -8.54
CA ASN A 232 -10.89 -8.32 -9.55
C ASN A 232 -12.43 -8.29 -9.54
N GLN A 233 -13.02 -7.58 -8.58
CA GLN A 233 -14.47 -7.44 -8.42
C GLN A 233 -14.89 -5.98 -8.34
N VAL A 234 -16.07 -5.70 -8.89
CA VAL A 234 -16.80 -4.45 -8.69
C VAL A 234 -17.69 -4.62 -7.47
N ASP A 235 -17.64 -3.68 -6.54
CA ASP A 235 -18.59 -3.62 -5.44
C ASP A 235 -19.98 -3.24 -6.03
N VAL A 236 -20.88 -4.20 -6.02
CA VAL A 236 -22.24 -4.04 -6.61
C VAL A 236 -23.11 -3.05 -5.84
N ALA A 237 -22.79 -2.78 -4.56
CA ALA A 237 -23.55 -1.82 -3.75
C ALA A 237 -23.21 -0.37 -4.11
N THR A 238 -21.98 -0.13 -4.53
CA THR A 238 -21.46 1.22 -4.82
C THR A 238 -21.12 1.45 -6.29
N GLY A 239 -21.06 0.39 -7.12
CA GLY A 239 -20.63 0.47 -8.52
C GLY A 239 -19.17 0.91 -8.67
N THR A 240 -18.31 0.59 -7.67
CA THR A 240 -16.92 1.03 -7.65
C THR A 240 -15.94 -0.14 -7.61
N ILE A 241 -14.70 0.12 -8.03
CA ILE A 241 -13.59 -0.81 -8.00
C ILE A 241 -12.55 -0.30 -7.01
N THR A 242 -12.06 -1.20 -6.16
CA THR A 242 -11.01 -0.88 -5.19
C THR A 242 -9.64 -0.93 -5.85
N LEU A 243 -8.85 0.10 -5.61
CA LEU A 243 -7.47 0.23 -6.06
C LEU A 243 -6.56 0.40 -4.84
N LYS A 244 -5.30 -0.08 -4.95
CA LYS A 244 -4.26 0.19 -3.95
C LYS A 244 -3.02 0.73 -4.63
N ALA A 245 -2.52 1.82 -4.09
CA ALA A 245 -1.24 2.38 -4.48
C ALA A 245 -0.24 2.24 -3.33
N GLU A 246 1.02 1.95 -3.68
CA GLU A 246 2.12 1.81 -2.74
C GLU A 246 2.93 3.11 -2.67
N PHE A 247 3.30 3.48 -1.45
CA PHE A 247 4.11 4.66 -1.14
C PHE A 247 5.27 4.24 -0.24
N ALA A 248 6.47 4.73 -0.51
CA ALA A 248 7.67 4.43 0.30
C ALA A 248 7.51 4.90 1.74
N ASN A 249 6.94 6.11 1.95
CA ASN A 249 6.64 6.70 3.26
C ASN A 249 7.86 6.83 4.19
N ASP A 250 9.03 7.17 3.64
CA ASP A 250 10.27 7.25 4.41
C ASP A 250 10.21 8.33 5.51
N ASP A 251 9.48 9.40 5.25
CA ASP A 251 9.23 10.52 6.17
C ASP A 251 8.08 10.25 7.15
N THR A 252 7.41 9.09 7.06
CA THR A 252 6.28 8.68 7.91
C THR A 252 5.12 9.68 7.96
N ARG A 253 4.92 10.48 6.91
CA ARG A 253 3.81 11.44 6.81
C ARG A 253 2.45 10.75 6.62
N LEU A 254 2.42 9.61 5.93
CA LEU A 254 1.23 8.80 5.81
C LEU A 254 1.08 7.89 7.01
N TRP A 255 -0.06 8.02 7.70
CA TRP A 255 -0.36 7.26 8.90
C TRP A 255 -1.57 6.36 8.71
N PRO A 256 -1.53 5.07 9.15
CA PRO A 256 -2.65 4.15 9.02
C PRO A 256 -3.95 4.73 9.59
N GLY A 257 -5.04 4.63 8.83
CA GLY A 257 -6.34 5.20 9.17
C GLY A 257 -6.56 6.66 8.73
N GLN A 258 -5.53 7.33 8.23
CA GLN A 258 -5.63 8.70 7.72
C GLN A 258 -6.33 8.73 6.36
N PHE A 259 -7.16 9.75 6.10
CA PHE A 259 -7.72 10.01 4.78
C PHE A 259 -6.82 10.96 3.99
N VAL A 260 -6.70 10.70 2.69
CA VAL A 260 -5.90 11.48 1.75
C VAL A 260 -6.66 11.70 0.44
N ASN A 261 -6.39 12.83 -0.22
CA ASN A 261 -6.87 13.05 -1.58
C ASN A 261 -5.90 12.36 -2.55
N VAL A 262 -6.43 11.46 -3.36
CA VAL A 262 -5.66 10.67 -4.32
C VAL A 262 -5.89 11.21 -5.72
N THR A 263 -4.81 11.39 -6.48
CA THR A 263 -4.83 11.70 -7.90
C THR A 263 -4.08 10.60 -8.65
N LEU A 264 -4.81 9.78 -9.39
CA LEU A 264 -4.26 8.75 -10.26
C LEU A 264 -4.12 9.31 -11.67
N THR A 265 -2.94 9.27 -12.25
CA THR A 265 -2.67 9.70 -13.62
C THR A 265 -2.65 8.49 -14.56
N LEU A 266 -3.61 8.43 -15.49
CA LEU A 266 -3.73 7.33 -16.46
C LEU A 266 -2.79 7.50 -17.66
N GLY A 267 -2.49 8.74 -18.02
CA GLY A 267 -1.65 9.05 -19.17
C GLY A 267 -1.68 10.54 -19.51
N MET A 268 -1.08 10.88 -20.66
CA MET A 268 -1.05 12.24 -21.21
C MET A 268 -1.80 12.25 -22.54
N GLN A 269 -2.75 13.16 -22.69
CA GLN A 269 -3.36 13.46 -23.98
C GLN A 269 -2.51 14.53 -24.66
N ALA A 270 -1.84 14.18 -25.77
CA ALA A 270 -0.87 15.05 -26.42
C ALA A 270 -1.53 16.31 -27.02
N ASP A 271 -2.67 16.13 -27.68
CA ASP A 271 -3.31 17.14 -28.52
C ASP A 271 -4.61 17.63 -27.85
N ALA A 272 -4.53 18.08 -26.59
CA ALA A 272 -5.68 18.60 -25.88
C ALA A 272 -5.88 20.08 -26.18
N VAL A 273 -7.05 20.44 -26.73
CA VAL A 273 -7.44 21.85 -26.92
C VAL A 273 -7.88 22.41 -25.58
N VAL A 274 -7.17 23.39 -25.08
CA VAL A 274 -7.31 23.93 -23.72
C VAL A 274 -7.62 25.41 -23.75
N VAL A 275 -8.59 25.81 -22.92
CA VAL A 275 -8.91 27.23 -22.68
C VAL A 275 -8.88 27.52 -21.19
N PRO A 276 -8.69 28.78 -20.76
CA PRO A 276 -8.89 29.16 -19.37
C PRO A 276 -10.31 28.79 -18.92
N SER A 277 -10.46 28.20 -17.71
CA SER A 277 -11.77 27.78 -17.21
C SER A 277 -12.77 28.94 -17.12
N ALA A 278 -12.31 30.17 -16.92
CA ALA A 278 -13.13 31.38 -16.92
C ALA A 278 -13.79 31.68 -18.28
N ALA A 279 -13.26 31.15 -19.39
CA ALA A 279 -13.86 31.34 -20.72
C ALA A 279 -15.12 30.50 -20.93
N VAL A 280 -15.25 29.38 -20.20
CA VAL A 280 -16.39 28.45 -20.33
C VAL A 280 -17.53 28.91 -19.45
N GLN A 281 -18.70 29.15 -20.07
CA GLN A 281 -19.93 29.56 -19.39
C GLN A 281 -20.94 28.40 -19.45
N ILE A 282 -21.81 28.32 -18.45
CA ILE A 282 -22.87 27.31 -18.41
C ILE A 282 -24.20 28.01 -18.78
N GLY A 283 -24.81 27.62 -19.87
CA GLY A 283 -26.11 28.11 -20.33
C GLY A 283 -27.21 27.06 -20.24
N GLN A 284 -28.41 27.45 -20.66
CA GLN A 284 -29.57 26.55 -20.66
C GLN A 284 -29.39 25.34 -21.60
N ASN A 285 -28.63 25.51 -22.70
CA ASN A 285 -28.39 24.47 -23.71
C ASN A 285 -27.03 23.73 -23.47
N GLY A 286 -26.38 23.94 -22.35
CA GLY A 286 -25.09 23.35 -21.99
C GLY A 286 -23.93 24.35 -21.92
N PRO A 287 -22.69 23.86 -21.78
CA PRO A 287 -21.50 24.70 -21.78
C PRO A 287 -21.28 25.40 -23.11
N TYR A 288 -20.89 26.68 -23.06
CA TYR A 288 -20.59 27.47 -24.25
C TYR A 288 -19.43 28.44 -23.98
N VAL A 289 -18.83 28.94 -25.07
CA VAL A 289 -17.84 30.01 -25.07
C VAL A 289 -18.23 31.11 -25.98
N PHE A 290 -17.74 32.32 -25.77
CA PHE A 290 -17.79 33.41 -26.73
C PHE A 290 -16.54 33.42 -27.58
N LEU A 291 -16.64 33.01 -28.84
CA LEU A 291 -15.59 33.05 -29.82
C LEU A 291 -15.51 34.42 -30.46
N ILE A 292 -14.34 35.03 -30.58
CA ILE A 292 -14.12 36.31 -31.28
C ILE A 292 -13.75 36.02 -32.73
N ARG A 293 -14.58 36.41 -33.65
CA ARG A 293 -14.33 36.34 -35.09
C ARG A 293 -13.32 37.44 -35.54
N LEU A 294 -12.83 37.30 -36.76
CA LEU A 294 -11.88 38.28 -37.38
C LEU A 294 -12.47 39.67 -37.49
N ASP A 295 -13.78 39.83 -37.61
CA ASP A 295 -14.53 41.08 -37.67
C ASP A 295 -14.79 41.73 -36.30
N SER A 296 -14.18 41.21 -35.24
CA SER A 296 -14.35 41.64 -33.84
C SER A 296 -15.82 41.48 -33.34
N VAL A 297 -16.54 40.53 -33.89
CA VAL A 297 -17.88 40.14 -33.46
C VAL A 297 -17.78 38.81 -32.68
N VAL A 298 -18.52 38.73 -31.59
CA VAL A 298 -18.56 37.45 -30.81
C VAL A 298 -19.64 36.54 -31.31
N GLU A 299 -19.28 35.24 -31.38
CA GLU A 299 -20.18 34.15 -31.65
C GLU A 299 -20.30 33.27 -30.40
N MET A 300 -21.51 33.06 -29.93
CA MET A 300 -21.79 32.08 -28.88
C MET A 300 -21.72 30.68 -29.48
N ARG A 301 -20.73 29.89 -29.07
CA ARG A 301 -20.52 28.53 -29.57
C ARG A 301 -20.63 27.52 -28.43
N LEU A 302 -21.52 26.54 -28.62
CA LEU A 302 -21.61 25.41 -27.70
C LEU A 302 -20.34 24.57 -27.79
N VAL A 303 -19.86 24.14 -26.65
CA VAL A 303 -18.65 23.30 -26.52
C VAL A 303 -18.97 22.06 -25.69
N ARG A 304 -18.29 20.96 -26.00
CA ARG A 304 -18.28 19.79 -25.15
C ARG A 304 -17.02 19.81 -24.29
N VAL A 305 -17.22 20.07 -23.01
CA VAL A 305 -16.14 20.02 -22.02
C VAL A 305 -15.84 18.56 -21.71
N ASP A 306 -14.56 18.19 -21.75
CA ASP A 306 -14.08 16.87 -21.32
C ASP A 306 -13.77 16.89 -19.83
N ARG A 307 -12.84 17.73 -19.42
CA ARG A 307 -12.42 17.88 -18.02
C ARG A 307 -11.87 19.27 -17.73
N ALA A 308 -11.97 19.67 -16.49
CA ALA A 308 -11.30 20.86 -15.98
C ALA A 308 -10.15 20.44 -15.06
N LEU A 309 -9.00 21.10 -15.21
CA LEU A 309 -7.82 20.88 -14.38
C LEU A 309 -7.25 22.23 -13.96
N ASP A 310 -7.24 22.50 -12.66
CA ASP A 310 -6.86 23.79 -12.10
C ASP A 310 -7.61 24.96 -12.72
N SER A 311 -6.93 25.89 -13.38
CA SER A 311 -7.49 27.06 -14.04
C SER A 311 -7.78 26.85 -15.53
N ARG A 312 -7.62 25.62 -16.04
CA ARG A 312 -7.76 25.27 -17.46
C ARG A 312 -8.84 24.22 -17.67
N THR A 313 -9.53 24.33 -18.80
CA THR A 313 -10.57 23.39 -19.24
C THR A 313 -10.20 22.78 -20.57
N VAL A 314 -10.18 21.46 -20.65
CA VAL A 314 -10.02 20.70 -21.88
C VAL A 314 -11.37 20.64 -22.61
N VAL A 315 -11.38 21.07 -23.85
CA VAL A 315 -12.57 21.07 -24.72
C VAL A 315 -12.42 19.94 -25.74
N ALA A 316 -13.36 18.99 -25.70
CA ALA A 316 -13.38 17.86 -26.62
C ALA A 316 -13.90 18.23 -28.01
N GLU A 317 -14.90 19.10 -28.08
CA GLU A 317 -15.53 19.50 -29.34
C GLU A 317 -16.00 20.97 -29.27
N GLY A 318 -15.97 21.64 -30.41
CA GLY A 318 -16.50 23.00 -30.57
C GLY A 318 -15.46 24.10 -30.67
N LEU A 319 -14.18 23.80 -30.37
CA LEU A 319 -13.06 24.74 -30.52
C LEU A 319 -11.90 24.10 -31.28
N ALA A 320 -11.14 24.93 -31.97
CA ALA A 320 -9.86 24.58 -32.57
C ALA A 320 -8.72 25.36 -31.92
N ALA A 321 -7.50 24.82 -32.00
CA ALA A 321 -6.31 25.57 -31.60
C ALA A 321 -6.18 26.85 -32.41
N GLY A 322 -5.89 27.95 -31.72
CA GLY A 322 -5.86 29.29 -32.34
C GLY A 322 -7.16 30.12 -32.24
N ASP A 323 -8.27 29.49 -31.86
CA ASP A 323 -9.54 30.20 -31.62
C ASP A 323 -9.39 31.19 -30.44
N ARG A 324 -9.87 32.42 -30.64
CA ARG A 324 -9.85 33.46 -29.60
C ARG A 324 -11.13 33.42 -28.79
N VAL A 325 -11.04 33.17 -27.51
CA VAL A 325 -12.19 33.07 -26.59
C VAL A 325 -12.19 34.23 -25.59
N VAL A 326 -13.37 34.69 -25.21
CA VAL A 326 -13.51 35.73 -24.18
C VAL A 326 -13.36 35.09 -22.80
N VAL A 327 -12.47 35.67 -21.98
CA VAL A 327 -12.17 35.21 -20.61
C VAL A 327 -12.84 36.10 -19.56
N ASP A 328 -13.01 37.40 -19.86
CA ASP A 328 -13.69 38.36 -18.97
C ASP A 328 -14.55 39.35 -19.76
N GLY A 329 -15.61 39.87 -19.16
CA GLY A 329 -16.59 40.75 -19.78
C GLY A 329 -17.81 40.06 -20.41
N GLN A 330 -17.99 38.73 -20.23
CA GLN A 330 -19.03 37.89 -20.86
C GLN A 330 -20.45 38.31 -20.50
N LEU A 331 -20.69 38.84 -19.29
CA LEU A 331 -22.02 39.17 -18.76
C LEU A 331 -22.79 40.18 -19.62
N ARG A 332 -22.09 40.95 -20.45
CA ARG A 332 -22.66 42.00 -21.31
C ARG A 332 -22.75 41.59 -22.80
N LEU A 333 -22.35 40.36 -23.09
CA LEU A 333 -22.27 39.86 -24.45
C LEU A 333 -23.53 39.09 -24.84
N ALA A 334 -23.93 39.29 -26.06
CA ALA A 334 -24.91 38.45 -26.77
C ALA A 334 -24.30 38.03 -28.10
N ASN A 335 -24.83 36.98 -28.71
CA ASN A 335 -24.39 36.55 -30.04
C ASN A 335 -24.48 37.73 -31.05
N GLY A 336 -23.38 38.00 -31.76
CA GLY A 336 -23.31 39.12 -32.72
C GLY A 336 -22.87 40.46 -32.11
N THR A 337 -22.54 40.54 -30.83
CA THR A 337 -22.01 41.78 -30.20
C THR A 337 -20.62 42.10 -30.71
N ARG A 338 -20.37 43.38 -31.04
CA ARG A 338 -19.03 43.85 -31.35
C ARG A 338 -18.21 44.08 -30.07
N VAL A 339 -16.95 43.61 -30.04
CA VAL A 339 -16.07 43.69 -28.89
C VAL A 339 -14.78 44.45 -29.19
N ALA A 340 -14.24 45.14 -28.19
CA ALA A 340 -12.94 45.70 -28.21
C ALA A 340 -12.04 44.89 -27.25
N VAL A 341 -11.10 44.15 -27.82
CA VAL A 341 -10.22 43.29 -27.02
C VAL A 341 -9.21 44.17 -26.27
N GLN A 342 -9.31 44.16 -24.94
CA GLN A 342 -8.29 44.72 -24.08
C GLN A 342 -7.24 43.63 -23.82
N ARG A 343 -5.94 44.02 -23.86
CA ARG A 343 -4.87 43.12 -23.43
C ARG A 343 -5.00 42.93 -21.92
N GLY A 344 -5.55 41.81 -21.50
CA GLY A 344 -5.39 41.33 -20.12
C GLY A 344 -3.90 41.09 -19.89
N GLU A 345 -3.43 41.47 -18.75
CA GLU A 345 -2.11 41.06 -18.27
C GLU A 345 -2.08 39.54 -18.25
N ALA A 346 -1.29 38.94 -19.15
CA ALA A 346 -1.22 37.48 -19.27
C ALA A 346 -0.76 36.92 -17.92
N ALA A 347 -1.61 36.07 -17.30
CA ALA A 347 -1.18 35.33 -16.14
C ALA A 347 0.12 34.55 -16.48
N PRO A 348 1.13 34.56 -15.61
CA PRO A 348 2.40 33.91 -15.89
C PRO A 348 2.15 32.43 -16.26
N ALA A 349 2.77 31.99 -17.35
CA ALA A 349 2.69 30.62 -17.81
C ALA A 349 3.08 29.68 -16.64
N PRO A 350 2.25 28.71 -16.28
CA PRO A 350 2.63 27.77 -15.24
C PRO A 350 3.86 27.00 -15.69
N LYS A 351 4.82 26.90 -14.76
CA LYS A 351 6.03 26.09 -14.90
C LYS A 351 5.62 24.66 -15.23
N PRO A 352 6.17 24.02 -16.27
CA PRO A 352 5.83 22.64 -16.57
C PRO A 352 6.11 21.75 -15.34
N PRO A 353 5.26 20.77 -15.05
CA PRO A 353 5.50 19.86 -13.94
C PRO A 353 6.85 19.17 -14.14
N ALA A 354 7.67 19.18 -13.10
CA ALA A 354 8.94 18.49 -13.10
C ALA A 354 8.69 16.99 -13.31
N VAL A 355 9.12 16.48 -14.46
CA VAL A 355 9.15 15.04 -14.71
C VAL A 355 10.26 14.48 -13.82
N PRO A 356 9.99 13.55 -12.89
CA PRO A 356 11.05 12.88 -12.16
C PRO A 356 11.87 12.06 -13.15
N VAL A 357 13.13 12.43 -13.33
CA VAL A 357 14.12 11.63 -14.06
C VAL A 357 14.38 10.41 -13.22
N ALA A 358 14.00 9.22 -13.72
CA ALA A 358 14.40 7.96 -13.15
C ALA A 358 15.92 7.83 -13.33
N GLU A 359 16.68 7.98 -12.27
CA GLU A 359 18.09 7.56 -12.24
C GLU A 359 18.16 6.04 -12.35
N ARG A 360 19.06 5.60 -13.23
CA ARG A 360 19.35 4.20 -13.55
C ARG A 360 20.07 3.48 -12.41
#